data_323d17349944b89500a826cd66ff2529
#
_entry.id   323d17349944b89500a826cd66ff2529
#
_cell.length_a   1.000
_cell.length_b   1.000
_cell.length_c   1.000
_cell.angle_alpha   90.00
_cell.angle_beta   90.00
_cell.angle_gamma   90.00
#
_symmetry.space_group_name_H-M   'P 1'
#
loop_
_entity.id
_entity.type
_entity.pdbx_description
1 polymer ?
#
loop_
_entity_poly.entity_id
_entity_poly.type
_entity_poly.pdbx_seq_one_letter_code
_entity_poly.pdbx_strand_id
1 'polypeptide(L)'
;MRLRASLRAEAPASAGASAPGPPAWAPRWRSAAVAAAYVVLYVALDWVSFIDPVAAFAITPWNPPPGLSVAFLLRRGLREAPWLFVAALAAEFLVRGAPAPLPLLIAASLLLAASYAGVTALLTRVLRIDPDLASLRDASTLVVTAALACGGLAVAFVALFAGRGLLPGGEFWYSVMQFWIGDLIGIVVTAPVLLVATRKRNRPALRIGVEGLAQALAIGVALWMVFGAGLPDATSLFYVLFLPVIWIAMRHGIEGAVFGTLATQVGLIVAVVLTGQGRGAVLEFQFLMLAIATTALLLGAAVSERRTIERTLREKQATLDRSLRLAAASELASSLAHELNQPLSAMIAYLRACELMLAGPGDETGELRATMNKVITEASRAGSVVRRLRDFFRSGSLQLETIAPATLIADACAALAERARRNGVRVEQSVPNLPHVRVDRVQIEAVLANLLGNAIDALQQRAGEREVRIDASPDAPGFMRIAVSDNGPGVDAEIAQSLFDAFVTTKASGMGLGLAISRSIVDAHGGRLWHEARSPGSRFCFTVPLA
;
A
#
# COMPACT_ATOMS: atom_id res chain seq x y z
N MET A 1 41.90 23.04 25.53
CA MET A 1 42.61 21.77 25.35
C MET A 1 42.42 20.96 26.63
N ARG A 2 41.93 19.69 26.57
CA ARG A 2 41.54 18.79 27.68
C ARG A 2 40.19 19.12 28.34
N LEU A 3 39.09 18.60 27.71
CA LEU A 3 37.83 18.16 28.34
C LEU A 3 36.88 17.66 27.25
N ARG A 4 37.31 16.62 26.47
CA ARG A 4 36.49 15.86 25.52
C ARG A 4 36.94 14.39 25.50
N ALA A 5 36.89 13.73 26.67
CA ALA A 5 37.21 12.32 26.73
C ALA A 5 36.60 11.75 28.00
N SER A 6 35.27 11.55 28.05
CA SER A 6 34.64 10.64 29.02
C SER A 6 33.12 10.68 28.91
N LEU A 7 32.54 10.31 27.75
CA LEU A 7 31.13 9.87 27.63
C LEU A 7 31.01 8.97 26.37
N ARG A 8 31.83 7.92 26.31
CA ARG A 8 31.49 6.69 25.62
C ARG A 8 30.97 5.73 26.70
N ALA A 9 29.70 5.94 27.07
CA ALA A 9 28.94 4.93 27.79
C ALA A 9 28.77 3.73 26.88
N GLU A 10 29.23 2.60 27.34
CA GLU A 10 29.09 1.28 26.76
C GLU A 10 27.62 0.97 26.51
N ALA A 11 27.24 0.94 25.22
CA ALA A 11 26.04 0.27 24.80
C ALA A 11 26.31 -1.26 24.99
N PRO A 12 25.45 -2.02 25.66
CA PRO A 12 25.62 -3.46 25.71
C PRO A 12 25.56 -3.99 24.29
N ALA A 13 26.64 -4.64 23.86
CA ALA A 13 26.69 -5.45 22.66
C ALA A 13 25.61 -6.54 22.79
N SER A 14 24.41 -6.27 22.24
CA SER A 14 23.51 -7.36 21.91
C SER A 14 24.22 -8.16 20.84
N ALA A 15 24.85 -9.25 21.27
CA ALA A 15 25.34 -10.29 20.39
C ALA A 15 24.17 -10.74 19.53
N GLY A 16 24.06 -10.17 18.33
CA GLY A 16 23.29 -10.74 17.25
C GLY A 16 23.86 -12.10 16.97
N ALA A 17 23.30 -13.13 17.61
CA ALA A 17 23.49 -14.50 17.19
C ALA A 17 23.02 -14.55 15.75
N SER A 18 23.97 -14.41 14.81
CA SER A 18 23.79 -14.81 13.42
C SER A 18 23.29 -16.24 13.47
N ALA A 19 22.05 -16.47 13.06
CA ALA A 19 21.50 -17.80 12.93
C ALA A 19 22.56 -18.65 12.21
N PRO A 20 22.95 -19.83 12.74
CA PRO A 20 23.96 -20.65 12.14
C PRO A 20 23.57 -20.90 10.70
N GLY A 21 24.44 -20.50 9.77
CA GLY A 21 24.29 -20.83 8.35
C GLY A 21 24.06 -22.34 8.24
N PRO A 22 23.31 -22.83 7.24
CA PRO A 22 23.03 -24.24 7.10
C PRO A 22 24.36 -24.99 7.15
N PRO A 23 24.45 -26.08 7.92
CA PRO A 23 25.69 -26.78 8.16
C PRO A 23 26.32 -27.20 6.82
N ALA A 24 27.64 -27.10 6.71
CA ALA A 24 28.43 -27.37 5.50
C ALA A 24 28.24 -28.78 4.89
N TRP A 25 27.50 -29.66 5.58
CA TRP A 25 27.07 -30.99 5.12
C TRP A 25 25.60 -31.04 4.65
N ALA A 26 24.89 -29.88 4.53
CA ALA A 26 23.54 -29.87 3.94
C ALA A 26 23.63 -30.53 2.56
N PRO A 27 22.94 -31.65 2.34
CA PRO A 27 23.47 -32.70 1.50
C PRO A 27 23.47 -32.31 0.03
N ARG A 28 24.59 -32.56 -0.65
CA ARG A 28 24.73 -32.48 -2.12
C ARG A 28 23.59 -33.21 -2.86
N TRP A 29 22.92 -34.19 -2.22
CA TRP A 29 21.76 -34.89 -2.81
C TRP A 29 20.55 -33.96 -3.03
N ARG A 30 20.34 -32.88 -2.22
CA ARG A 30 19.24 -31.92 -2.46
C ARG A 30 19.46 -31.12 -3.73
N SER A 31 20.70 -30.74 -4.06
CA SER A 31 20.98 -30.07 -5.33
C SER A 31 20.86 -31.04 -6.50
N ALA A 32 21.33 -32.27 -6.35
CA ALA A 32 21.19 -33.32 -7.37
C ALA A 32 19.70 -33.68 -7.61
N ALA A 33 18.89 -33.80 -6.57
CA ALA A 33 17.46 -34.08 -6.69
C ALA A 33 16.71 -32.96 -7.43
N VAL A 34 17.06 -31.70 -7.17
CA VAL A 34 16.45 -30.56 -7.88
C VAL A 34 16.89 -30.52 -9.35
N ALA A 35 18.17 -30.83 -9.65
CA ALA A 35 18.66 -30.92 -11.02
C ALA A 35 17.98 -32.07 -11.77
N ALA A 36 17.81 -33.22 -11.13
CA ALA A 36 17.08 -34.35 -11.72
C ALA A 36 15.62 -34.00 -11.99
N ALA A 37 14.95 -33.35 -11.01
CA ALA A 37 13.58 -32.86 -11.19
C ALA A 37 13.47 -31.84 -12.33
N TYR A 38 14.47 -30.97 -12.51
CA TYR A 38 14.53 -30.03 -13.63
C TYR A 38 14.61 -30.79 -14.97
N VAL A 39 15.50 -31.80 -15.11
CA VAL A 39 15.64 -32.58 -16.32
C VAL A 39 14.34 -33.33 -16.66
N VAL A 40 13.74 -33.98 -15.66
CA VAL A 40 12.44 -34.67 -15.83
C VAL A 40 11.34 -33.70 -16.27
N LEU A 41 11.24 -32.56 -15.61
CA LEU A 41 10.23 -31.55 -15.96
C LEU A 41 10.48 -30.95 -17.35
N TYR A 42 11.74 -30.73 -17.72
CA TYR A 42 12.12 -30.26 -19.06
C TYR A 42 11.63 -31.22 -20.13
N VAL A 43 11.98 -32.51 -20.00
CA VAL A 43 11.58 -33.56 -20.94
C VAL A 43 10.07 -33.73 -21.00
N ALA A 44 9.40 -33.67 -19.84
CA ALA A 44 7.92 -33.75 -19.76
C ALA A 44 7.26 -32.57 -20.47
N LEU A 45 7.75 -31.33 -20.26
CA LEU A 45 7.23 -30.14 -20.93
C LEU A 45 7.50 -30.17 -22.44
N ASP A 46 8.66 -30.65 -22.84
CA ASP A 46 9.00 -30.84 -24.26
C ASP A 46 8.07 -31.87 -24.91
N TRP A 47 7.83 -33.00 -24.25
CA TRP A 47 6.90 -34.03 -24.71
C TRP A 47 5.45 -33.55 -24.84
N VAL A 48 4.95 -32.82 -23.86
CA VAL A 48 3.59 -32.26 -23.90
C VAL A 48 3.44 -31.18 -24.97
N SER A 49 4.49 -30.41 -25.25
CA SER A 49 4.48 -29.39 -26.30
C SER A 49 4.67 -29.95 -27.70
N PHE A 50 5.12 -31.21 -27.82
CA PHE A 50 5.36 -31.93 -29.09
C PHE A 50 4.04 -32.38 -29.72
N ILE A 51 3.14 -31.42 -29.96
CA ILE A 51 1.84 -31.65 -30.59
C ILE A 51 1.95 -31.18 -32.03
N ASP A 52 1.77 -32.12 -32.99
CA ASP A 52 1.79 -31.88 -34.44
C ASP A 52 3.05 -31.12 -34.94
N PRO A 53 4.20 -31.78 -34.99
CA PRO A 53 5.46 -31.15 -35.39
C PRO A 53 5.38 -30.66 -36.84
N VAL A 54 5.58 -29.33 -37.00
CA VAL A 54 5.64 -28.71 -38.32
C VAL A 54 7.03 -28.90 -38.91
N ALA A 55 7.11 -29.58 -40.08
CA ALA A 55 8.33 -29.91 -40.78
C ALA A 55 9.27 -30.92 -40.09
N ALA A 56 10.37 -31.32 -40.76
CA ALA A 56 11.34 -32.32 -40.32
C ALA A 56 12.07 -32.00 -38.98
N PHE A 57 11.88 -30.83 -38.42
CA PHE A 57 12.58 -30.32 -37.22
C PHE A 57 11.74 -30.31 -35.97
N ALA A 58 10.49 -30.78 -35.99
CA ALA A 58 9.65 -30.84 -34.81
C ALA A 58 9.52 -29.47 -34.08
N ILE A 59 9.38 -28.37 -34.84
CA ILE A 59 9.14 -27.04 -34.25
C ILE A 59 7.70 -27.01 -33.78
N THR A 60 7.51 -26.73 -32.48
CA THR A 60 6.20 -26.70 -31.84
C THR A 60 5.66 -25.26 -31.74
N PRO A 61 4.33 -25.05 -31.81
CA PRO A 61 3.75 -23.72 -31.68
C PRO A 61 4.04 -23.03 -30.34
N TRP A 62 4.28 -23.81 -29.31
CA TRP A 62 4.59 -23.35 -27.95
C TRP A 62 5.72 -24.22 -27.40
N ASN A 63 6.79 -23.58 -26.93
CA ASN A 63 7.96 -24.24 -26.40
C ASN A 63 8.24 -23.83 -24.95
N PRO A 64 7.67 -24.48 -23.93
CA PRO A 64 7.84 -24.10 -22.52
C PRO A 64 9.23 -24.38 -21.91
N PRO A 65 10.05 -25.35 -22.38
CA PRO A 65 11.37 -25.67 -21.83
C PRO A 65 12.36 -24.50 -21.73
N PRO A 66 12.46 -23.56 -22.70
CA PRO A 66 13.25 -22.32 -22.55
C PRO A 66 12.90 -21.50 -21.34
N GLY A 67 11.59 -21.30 -21.09
CA GLY A 67 11.10 -20.57 -19.93
C GLY A 67 11.42 -21.25 -18.61
N LEU A 68 11.29 -22.58 -18.54
CA LEU A 68 11.75 -23.38 -17.39
C LEU A 68 13.25 -23.18 -17.15
N SER A 69 14.07 -23.22 -18.22
CA SER A 69 15.53 -23.10 -18.14
C SER A 69 15.96 -21.74 -17.60
N VAL A 70 15.38 -20.65 -18.13
CA VAL A 70 15.64 -19.28 -17.67
C VAL A 70 15.20 -19.12 -16.20
N ALA A 71 14.00 -19.56 -15.83
CA ALA A 71 13.50 -19.48 -14.44
C ALA A 71 14.37 -20.29 -13.47
N PHE A 72 14.79 -21.50 -13.88
CA PHE A 72 15.67 -22.35 -13.09
C PHE A 72 17.02 -21.67 -12.80
N LEU A 73 17.66 -21.11 -13.83
CA LEU A 73 18.93 -20.40 -13.66
C LEU A 73 18.79 -19.08 -12.90
N LEU A 74 17.69 -18.33 -13.07
CA LEU A 74 17.43 -17.11 -12.30
C LEU A 74 17.30 -17.40 -10.80
N ARG A 75 16.71 -18.54 -10.43
CA ARG A 75 16.52 -18.93 -9.01
C ARG A 75 17.71 -19.66 -8.39
N ARG A 76 18.45 -20.45 -9.19
CA ARG A 76 19.51 -21.33 -8.68
C ARG A 76 20.92 -20.84 -9.02
N GLY A 77 21.03 -19.98 -10.00
CA GLY A 77 22.31 -19.42 -10.47
C GLY A 77 22.91 -20.18 -11.65
N LEU A 78 23.86 -19.52 -12.31
CA LEU A 78 24.50 -19.99 -13.55
C LEU A 78 25.34 -21.26 -13.39
N ARG A 79 25.66 -21.67 -12.15
CA ARG A 79 26.40 -22.91 -11.88
C ARG A 79 25.61 -24.16 -12.30
N GLU A 80 24.32 -24.07 -12.41
CA GLU A 80 23.41 -25.14 -12.82
C GLU A 80 23.26 -25.24 -14.35
N ALA A 81 23.90 -24.37 -15.14
CA ALA A 81 23.83 -24.37 -16.62
C ALA A 81 24.17 -25.70 -17.29
N PRO A 82 25.11 -26.55 -16.81
CA PRO A 82 25.37 -27.85 -17.43
C PRO A 82 24.14 -28.77 -17.48
N TRP A 83 23.18 -28.62 -16.55
CA TRP A 83 21.95 -29.40 -16.56
C TRP A 83 21.01 -29.05 -17.71
N LEU A 84 21.12 -27.83 -18.25
CA LEU A 84 20.37 -27.41 -19.44
C LEU A 84 20.79 -28.24 -20.66
N PHE A 85 22.10 -28.45 -20.83
CA PHE A 85 22.63 -29.29 -21.88
C PHE A 85 22.14 -30.74 -21.75
N VAL A 86 22.23 -31.31 -20.53
CA VAL A 86 21.75 -32.67 -20.26
C VAL A 86 20.27 -32.82 -20.57
N ALA A 87 19.43 -31.82 -20.14
CA ALA A 87 18.01 -31.85 -20.37
C ALA A 87 17.64 -31.72 -21.86
N ALA A 88 18.29 -30.80 -22.59
CA ALA A 88 18.08 -30.62 -24.02
C ALA A 88 18.48 -31.87 -24.81
N LEU A 89 19.64 -32.46 -24.52
CA LEU A 89 20.10 -33.68 -25.16
C LEU A 89 19.18 -34.87 -24.84
N ALA A 90 18.74 -35.01 -23.59
CA ALA A 90 17.78 -36.04 -23.18
C ALA A 90 16.46 -35.94 -23.96
N ALA A 91 15.96 -34.72 -24.18
CA ALA A 91 14.74 -34.48 -24.95
C ALA A 91 14.88 -34.88 -26.42
N GLU A 92 16.06 -34.65 -27.04
CA GLU A 92 16.32 -35.11 -28.41
C GLU A 92 16.21 -36.62 -28.56
N PHE A 93 16.65 -37.39 -27.56
CA PHE A 93 16.55 -38.86 -27.59
C PHE A 93 15.16 -39.36 -27.18
N LEU A 94 14.61 -38.83 -26.08
CA LEU A 94 13.39 -39.40 -25.46
C LEU A 94 12.10 -38.92 -26.13
N VAL A 95 12.10 -37.69 -26.65
CA VAL A 95 10.91 -37.08 -27.26
C VAL A 95 10.95 -37.13 -28.76
N ARG A 96 12.08 -36.76 -29.37
CA ARG A 96 12.23 -36.63 -30.84
C ARG A 96 12.79 -37.87 -31.52
N GLY A 97 13.27 -38.89 -30.79
CA GLY A 97 13.80 -40.14 -31.34
C GLY A 97 15.13 -39.99 -32.11
N ALA A 98 15.93 -38.99 -31.76
CA ALA A 98 17.22 -38.66 -32.35
C ALA A 98 17.16 -38.48 -33.89
N PRO A 99 16.47 -37.46 -34.41
CA PRO A 99 16.19 -37.30 -35.85
C PRO A 99 17.41 -36.93 -36.69
N ALA A 100 18.56 -36.69 -36.09
CA ALA A 100 19.77 -36.20 -36.74
C ALA A 100 21.04 -36.93 -36.20
N PRO A 101 22.19 -36.85 -36.91
CA PRO A 101 23.44 -37.41 -36.42
C PRO A 101 23.85 -36.86 -35.04
N LEU A 102 24.39 -37.75 -34.19
CA LEU A 102 24.76 -37.42 -32.80
C LEU A 102 25.64 -36.16 -32.66
N PRO A 103 26.65 -35.87 -33.49
CA PRO A 103 27.41 -34.63 -33.38
C PRO A 103 26.58 -33.37 -33.57
N LEU A 104 25.55 -33.43 -34.42
CA LEU A 104 24.65 -32.33 -34.68
C LEU A 104 23.70 -32.11 -33.50
N LEU A 105 23.17 -33.19 -32.91
CA LEU A 105 22.32 -33.11 -31.70
C LEU A 105 23.09 -32.55 -30.51
N ILE A 106 24.36 -32.95 -30.34
CA ILE A 106 25.25 -32.39 -29.30
C ILE A 106 25.46 -30.88 -29.54
N ALA A 107 25.78 -30.49 -30.78
CA ALA A 107 26.00 -29.08 -31.12
C ALA A 107 24.73 -28.23 -30.91
N ALA A 108 23.56 -28.72 -31.31
CA ALA A 108 22.28 -28.08 -31.11
C ALA A 108 21.93 -27.91 -29.61
N SER A 109 22.08 -28.98 -28.83
CA SER A 109 21.83 -28.97 -27.39
C SER A 109 22.80 -28.03 -26.64
N LEU A 110 24.08 -27.97 -27.08
CA LEU A 110 25.05 -27.04 -26.51
C LEU A 110 24.71 -25.59 -26.85
N LEU A 111 24.29 -25.32 -28.10
CA LEU A 111 23.86 -24.02 -28.56
C LEU A 111 22.65 -23.50 -27.72
N LEU A 112 21.64 -24.33 -27.49
CA LEU A 112 20.48 -24.05 -26.67
C LEU A 112 20.90 -23.72 -25.22
N ALA A 113 21.68 -24.60 -24.60
CA ALA A 113 22.13 -24.42 -23.22
C ALA A 113 22.97 -23.14 -23.03
N ALA A 114 23.92 -22.90 -23.96
CA ALA A 114 24.76 -21.71 -23.93
C ALA A 114 23.94 -20.42 -24.12
N SER A 115 22.97 -20.43 -25.03
CA SER A 115 22.11 -19.27 -25.29
C SER A 115 21.23 -18.90 -24.06
N TYR A 116 20.55 -19.87 -23.46
CA TYR A 116 19.71 -19.59 -22.27
C TYR A 116 20.55 -19.23 -21.04
N ALA A 117 21.73 -19.82 -20.88
CA ALA A 117 22.67 -19.42 -19.85
C ALA A 117 23.20 -18.00 -20.09
N GLY A 118 23.48 -17.62 -21.34
CA GLY A 118 23.90 -16.27 -21.73
C GLY A 118 22.83 -15.24 -21.48
N VAL A 119 21.57 -15.55 -21.86
CA VAL A 119 20.40 -14.69 -21.54
C VAL A 119 20.29 -14.47 -20.03
N THR A 120 20.37 -15.53 -19.25
CA THR A 120 20.28 -15.44 -17.79
C THR A 120 21.45 -14.66 -17.19
N ALA A 121 22.67 -14.84 -17.74
CA ALA A 121 23.84 -14.08 -17.32
C ALA A 121 23.67 -12.58 -17.61
N LEU A 122 23.14 -12.23 -18.78
CA LEU A 122 22.84 -10.84 -19.15
C LEU A 122 21.79 -10.23 -18.20
N LEU A 123 20.69 -10.93 -17.96
CA LEU A 123 19.62 -10.50 -17.06
C LEU A 123 20.10 -10.29 -15.61
N THR A 124 20.96 -11.20 -15.11
CA THR A 124 21.40 -11.15 -13.70
C THR A 124 22.60 -10.25 -13.46
N ARG A 125 23.63 -10.29 -14.32
CA ARG A 125 24.92 -9.60 -14.10
C ARG A 125 24.93 -8.18 -14.63
N VAL A 126 24.32 -7.96 -15.81
CA VAL A 126 24.34 -6.65 -16.49
C VAL A 126 23.08 -5.87 -16.18
N LEU A 127 21.92 -6.43 -16.48
CA LEU A 127 20.63 -5.75 -16.36
C LEU A 127 20.06 -5.79 -14.93
N ARG A 128 20.54 -6.72 -14.09
CA ARG A 128 20.23 -6.86 -12.67
C ARG A 128 18.74 -6.85 -12.38
N ILE A 129 17.97 -7.65 -13.13
CA ILE A 129 16.54 -7.78 -12.91
C ILE A 129 16.24 -8.46 -11.57
N ASP A 130 15.13 -8.07 -10.95
CA ASP A 130 14.57 -8.82 -9.82
C ASP A 130 13.86 -10.08 -10.35
N PRO A 131 14.28 -11.30 -9.95
CA PRO A 131 13.61 -12.53 -10.35
C PRO A 131 12.14 -12.60 -9.95
N ASP A 132 11.71 -11.76 -9.01
CA ASP A 132 10.30 -11.67 -8.62
C ASP A 132 9.46 -10.84 -9.61
N LEU A 133 10.09 -10.23 -10.62
CA LEU A 133 9.42 -9.39 -11.63
C LEU A 133 8.49 -8.34 -10.98
N ALA A 134 9.00 -7.69 -9.92
CA ALA A 134 8.20 -6.80 -9.10
C ALA A 134 7.88 -5.46 -9.78
N SER A 135 8.60 -5.11 -10.84
CA SER A 135 8.48 -3.85 -11.57
C SER A 135 8.18 -4.04 -13.06
N LEU A 136 7.57 -3.02 -13.66
CA LEU A 136 7.38 -2.96 -15.12
C LEU A 136 8.72 -3.02 -15.86
N ARG A 137 9.78 -2.42 -15.28
CA ARG A 137 11.13 -2.44 -15.82
C ARG A 137 11.65 -3.89 -15.93
N ASP A 138 11.50 -4.69 -14.87
CA ASP A 138 12.01 -6.07 -14.88
C ASP A 138 11.26 -6.94 -15.88
N ALA A 139 9.92 -6.81 -15.93
CA ALA A 139 9.09 -7.52 -16.89
C ALA A 139 9.43 -7.14 -18.34
N SER A 140 9.54 -5.83 -18.64
CA SER A 140 9.90 -5.37 -20.00
C SER A 140 11.33 -5.77 -20.39
N THR A 141 12.27 -5.71 -19.46
CA THR A 141 13.65 -6.14 -19.67
C THR A 141 13.72 -7.64 -20.00
N LEU A 142 12.95 -8.47 -19.28
CA LEU A 142 12.84 -9.90 -19.59
C LEU A 142 12.33 -10.13 -21.01
N VAL A 143 11.20 -9.48 -21.38
CA VAL A 143 10.59 -9.64 -22.71
C VAL A 143 11.54 -9.22 -23.83
N VAL A 144 12.12 -8.02 -23.73
CA VAL A 144 13.01 -7.49 -24.78
C VAL A 144 14.29 -8.34 -24.92
N THR A 145 14.89 -8.70 -23.79
CA THR A 145 16.11 -9.53 -23.80
C THR A 145 15.81 -10.92 -24.38
N ALA A 146 14.69 -11.53 -23.99
CA ALA A 146 14.26 -12.81 -24.54
C ALA A 146 13.99 -12.71 -26.06
N ALA A 147 13.31 -11.65 -26.51
CA ALA A 147 12.99 -11.46 -27.93
C ALA A 147 14.27 -11.38 -28.80
N LEU A 148 15.24 -10.57 -28.37
CA LEU A 148 16.51 -10.43 -29.11
C LEU A 148 17.34 -11.70 -29.08
N ALA A 149 17.45 -12.35 -27.93
CA ALA A 149 18.26 -13.54 -27.78
C ALA A 149 17.66 -14.76 -28.48
N CYS A 150 16.35 -14.98 -28.37
CA CYS A 150 15.67 -16.05 -29.12
C CYS A 150 15.72 -15.82 -30.62
N GLY A 151 15.70 -14.56 -31.10
CA GLY A 151 15.89 -14.27 -32.52
C GLY A 151 17.26 -14.67 -33.03
N GLY A 152 18.32 -14.31 -32.31
CA GLY A 152 19.68 -14.74 -32.63
C GLY A 152 19.87 -16.25 -32.56
N LEU A 153 19.31 -16.87 -31.50
CA LEU A 153 19.33 -18.34 -31.35
C LEU A 153 18.59 -19.04 -32.49
N ALA A 154 17.41 -18.56 -32.90
CA ALA A 154 16.62 -19.14 -33.98
C ALA A 154 17.39 -19.18 -35.31
N VAL A 155 18.02 -18.05 -35.66
CA VAL A 155 18.88 -18.00 -36.87
C VAL A 155 20.02 -18.99 -36.78
N ALA A 156 20.75 -19.03 -35.64
CA ALA A 156 21.89 -19.95 -35.48
C ALA A 156 21.46 -21.42 -35.48
N PHE A 157 20.35 -21.75 -34.81
CA PHE A 157 19.81 -23.10 -34.72
C PHE A 157 19.35 -23.60 -36.09
N VAL A 158 18.54 -22.84 -36.80
CA VAL A 158 18.04 -23.21 -38.14
C VAL A 158 19.21 -23.30 -39.16
N ALA A 159 20.18 -22.38 -39.09
CA ALA A 159 21.36 -22.41 -39.94
C ALA A 159 22.22 -23.67 -39.72
N LEU A 160 22.31 -24.14 -38.46
CA LEU A 160 23.04 -25.36 -38.12
C LEU A 160 22.47 -26.59 -38.84
N PHE A 161 21.14 -26.69 -38.95
CA PHE A 161 20.47 -27.79 -39.65
C PHE A 161 20.42 -27.56 -41.18
N ALA A 162 20.21 -26.37 -41.66
CA ALA A 162 20.23 -26.01 -43.08
C ALA A 162 21.59 -26.31 -43.72
N GLY A 163 22.69 -26.02 -43.01
CA GLY A 163 24.05 -26.32 -43.47
C GLY A 163 24.35 -27.80 -43.63
N ARG A 164 23.49 -28.70 -43.14
CA ARG A 164 23.58 -30.17 -43.32
C ARG A 164 22.56 -30.71 -44.33
N GLY A 165 21.86 -29.81 -45.04
CA GLY A 165 20.89 -30.22 -46.06
C GLY A 165 19.62 -30.86 -45.51
N LEU A 166 19.35 -30.66 -44.20
CA LEU A 166 18.17 -31.23 -43.54
C LEU A 166 16.93 -30.32 -43.67
N LEU A 167 17.07 -29.10 -44.24
CA LEU A 167 15.99 -28.15 -44.44
C LEU A 167 15.54 -28.13 -45.91
N PRO A 168 14.23 -28.21 -46.22
CA PRO A 168 13.74 -27.99 -47.56
C PRO A 168 14.09 -26.58 -48.07
N GLY A 169 14.45 -26.47 -49.35
CA GLY A 169 14.79 -25.16 -49.93
C GLY A 169 13.62 -24.17 -49.87
N GLY A 170 13.87 -22.96 -49.37
CA GLY A 170 12.88 -21.88 -49.28
C GLY A 170 12.19 -21.72 -47.92
N GLU A 171 12.31 -22.70 -47.00
CA GLU A 171 11.62 -22.64 -45.69
C GLU A 171 12.48 -22.03 -44.54
N PHE A 172 13.67 -21.52 -44.83
CA PHE A 172 14.60 -21.03 -43.82
C PHE A 172 13.98 -19.97 -42.91
N TRP A 173 13.49 -18.90 -43.46
CA TRP A 173 12.91 -17.78 -42.69
C TRP A 173 11.61 -18.14 -41.99
N TYR A 174 10.81 -19.03 -42.59
CA TYR A 174 9.60 -19.54 -41.98
C TYR A 174 9.93 -20.35 -40.72
N SER A 175 10.91 -21.25 -40.82
CA SER A 175 11.40 -22.05 -39.67
C SER A 175 12.03 -21.18 -38.59
N VAL A 176 12.80 -20.13 -38.96
CA VAL A 176 13.37 -19.15 -38.02
C VAL A 176 12.26 -18.43 -37.26
N MET A 177 11.21 -17.95 -37.93
CA MET A 177 10.09 -17.28 -37.30
C MET A 177 9.33 -18.18 -36.33
N GLN A 178 9.00 -19.39 -36.71
CA GLN A 178 8.30 -20.34 -35.85
C GLN A 178 9.11 -20.68 -34.60
N PHE A 179 10.42 -20.96 -34.79
CA PHE A 179 11.31 -21.25 -33.65
C PHE A 179 11.43 -20.06 -32.72
N TRP A 180 11.68 -18.87 -33.28
CA TRP A 180 11.81 -17.63 -32.50
C TRP A 180 10.57 -17.34 -31.64
N ILE A 181 9.39 -17.38 -32.25
CA ILE A 181 8.15 -17.05 -31.55
C ILE A 181 7.81 -18.12 -30.52
N GLY A 182 8.00 -19.42 -30.85
CA GLY A 182 7.77 -20.55 -29.95
C GLY A 182 8.61 -20.46 -28.66
N ASP A 183 9.90 -20.19 -28.79
CA ASP A 183 10.83 -20.02 -27.67
C ASP A 183 10.48 -18.76 -26.84
N LEU A 184 10.17 -17.66 -27.53
CA LEU A 184 9.82 -16.39 -26.88
C LEU A 184 8.53 -16.54 -26.06
N ILE A 185 7.49 -17.19 -26.60
CA ILE A 185 6.26 -17.51 -25.85
C ILE A 185 6.61 -18.37 -24.64
N GLY A 186 7.44 -19.41 -24.82
CA GLY A 186 7.89 -20.25 -23.73
C GLY A 186 8.54 -19.47 -22.59
N ILE A 187 9.43 -18.53 -22.91
CA ILE A 187 10.08 -17.68 -21.88
C ILE A 187 9.07 -16.72 -21.26
N VAL A 188 8.27 -16.01 -22.05
CA VAL A 188 7.36 -14.95 -21.56
C VAL A 188 6.19 -15.52 -20.73
N VAL A 189 5.78 -16.76 -20.98
CA VAL A 189 4.70 -17.43 -20.23
C VAL A 189 5.27 -18.27 -19.08
N THR A 190 6.16 -19.21 -19.39
CA THR A 190 6.58 -20.21 -18.41
C THR A 190 7.54 -19.65 -17.36
N ALA A 191 8.47 -18.76 -17.75
CA ALA A 191 9.41 -18.22 -16.77
C ALA A 191 8.71 -17.38 -15.70
N PRO A 192 7.82 -16.40 -16.01
CA PRO A 192 7.09 -15.65 -14.98
C PRO A 192 6.21 -16.52 -14.09
N VAL A 193 5.52 -17.53 -14.64
CA VAL A 193 4.70 -18.47 -13.86
C VAL A 193 5.55 -19.16 -12.79
N LEU A 194 6.71 -19.70 -13.19
CA LEU A 194 7.62 -20.40 -12.28
C LEU A 194 8.26 -19.46 -11.27
N LEU A 195 8.64 -18.25 -11.69
CA LEU A 195 9.22 -17.24 -10.81
C LEU A 195 8.20 -16.78 -9.75
N VAL A 196 6.96 -16.54 -10.13
CA VAL A 196 5.89 -16.17 -9.21
C VAL A 196 5.51 -17.32 -8.28
N ALA A 197 5.36 -18.54 -8.79
CA ALA A 197 5.02 -19.74 -8.02
C ALA A 197 6.10 -20.10 -6.97
N THR A 198 7.36 -19.78 -7.24
CA THR A 198 8.50 -20.08 -6.36
C THR A 198 8.89 -18.93 -5.43
N ARG A 199 8.12 -17.84 -5.37
CA ARG A 199 8.35 -16.74 -4.41
C ARG A 199 8.34 -17.25 -2.98
N LYS A 200 9.33 -16.82 -2.16
CA LYS A 200 9.43 -17.20 -0.75
C LYS A 200 8.37 -16.53 0.15
N ARG A 201 7.76 -15.46 -0.33
CA ARG A 201 6.84 -14.61 0.44
C ARG A 201 5.40 -15.08 0.24
N ASN A 202 4.78 -15.62 1.28
CA ASN A 202 3.38 -16.04 1.40
C ASN A 202 2.81 -16.68 0.12
N ARG A 203 2.65 -17.98 0.15
CA ARG A 203 1.85 -18.67 -0.88
C ARG A 203 0.48 -18.02 -0.90
N PRO A 204 0.07 -17.40 -2.00
CA PRO A 204 -1.31 -16.99 -2.13
C PRO A 204 -2.12 -18.28 -1.95
N ALA A 205 -2.93 -18.36 -0.91
CA ALA A 205 -3.97 -19.37 -0.88
C ALA A 205 -4.82 -19.05 -2.11
N LEU A 206 -4.75 -19.88 -3.14
CA LEU A 206 -5.69 -19.87 -4.25
C LEU A 206 -7.08 -20.19 -3.66
N ARG A 207 -7.67 -19.19 -3.01
CA ARG A 207 -9.10 -19.25 -2.70
C ARG A 207 -9.81 -18.97 -4.01
N ILE A 208 -10.19 -20.03 -4.68
CA ILE A 208 -11.11 -19.97 -5.81
C ILE A 208 -12.45 -19.51 -5.23
N GLY A 209 -12.59 -18.19 -5.08
CA GLY A 209 -13.85 -17.57 -4.73
C GLY A 209 -14.75 -17.44 -5.97
N VAL A 210 -15.94 -16.93 -5.79
CA VAL A 210 -16.90 -16.66 -6.87
C VAL A 210 -16.27 -15.87 -8.02
N GLU A 211 -15.37 -14.94 -7.69
CA GLU A 211 -14.64 -14.12 -8.68
C GLU A 211 -13.70 -14.99 -9.55
N GLY A 212 -12.97 -15.94 -8.97
CA GLY A 212 -12.10 -16.85 -9.73
C GLY A 212 -12.89 -17.77 -10.68
N LEU A 213 -14.08 -18.22 -10.26
CA LEU A 213 -15.00 -18.97 -11.13
C LEU A 213 -15.51 -18.09 -12.28
N ALA A 214 -15.88 -16.83 -12.01
CA ALA A 214 -16.32 -15.90 -13.04
C ALA A 214 -15.21 -15.61 -14.06
N GLN A 215 -13.94 -15.48 -13.61
CA GLN A 215 -12.78 -15.31 -14.47
C GLN A 215 -12.51 -16.55 -15.34
N ALA A 216 -12.56 -17.73 -14.77
CA ALA A 216 -12.44 -18.99 -15.52
C ALA A 216 -13.56 -19.14 -16.54
N LEU A 217 -14.80 -18.81 -16.18
CA LEU A 217 -15.94 -18.81 -17.08
C LEU A 217 -15.74 -17.79 -18.22
N ALA A 218 -15.23 -16.60 -17.92
CA ALA A 218 -14.97 -15.58 -18.93
C ALA A 218 -13.92 -16.04 -19.96
N ILE A 219 -12.84 -16.73 -19.53
CA ILE A 219 -11.87 -17.35 -20.43
C ILE A 219 -12.56 -18.43 -21.28
N GLY A 220 -13.37 -19.32 -20.66
CA GLY A 220 -14.10 -20.37 -21.36
C GLY A 220 -15.08 -19.84 -22.40
N VAL A 221 -15.83 -18.80 -22.08
CA VAL A 221 -16.76 -18.13 -23.01
C VAL A 221 -15.99 -17.48 -24.16
N ALA A 222 -14.88 -16.78 -23.87
CA ALA A 222 -14.05 -16.16 -24.91
C ALA A 222 -13.47 -17.20 -25.89
N LEU A 223 -12.98 -18.33 -25.37
CA LEU A 223 -12.51 -19.45 -26.19
C LEU A 223 -13.65 -20.07 -27.01
N TRP A 224 -14.81 -20.26 -26.40
CA TRP A 224 -15.98 -20.78 -27.11
C TRP A 224 -16.48 -19.85 -28.21
N MET A 225 -16.47 -18.53 -27.99
CA MET A 225 -16.83 -17.54 -29.02
C MET A 225 -15.90 -17.61 -30.22
N VAL A 226 -14.59 -17.80 -29.96
CA VAL A 226 -13.58 -17.83 -31.03
C VAL A 226 -13.57 -19.16 -31.78
N PHE A 227 -13.72 -20.30 -31.11
CA PHE A 227 -13.52 -21.62 -31.72
C PHE A 227 -14.80 -22.46 -31.82
N GLY A 228 -15.81 -22.20 -31.00
CA GLY A 228 -17.00 -23.03 -30.87
C GLY A 228 -18.26 -22.47 -31.49
N ALA A 229 -18.34 -21.18 -31.74
CA ALA A 229 -19.57 -20.52 -32.22
C ALA A 229 -19.83 -20.71 -33.73
N GLY A 230 -18.89 -21.28 -34.50
CA GLY A 230 -19.06 -21.53 -35.94
C GLY A 230 -19.27 -20.26 -36.78
N LEU A 231 -18.80 -19.10 -36.32
CA LEU A 231 -18.95 -17.83 -37.01
C LEU A 231 -18.04 -17.75 -38.24
N PRO A 232 -18.50 -17.18 -39.38
CA PRO A 232 -17.74 -17.17 -40.63
C PRO A 232 -16.36 -16.51 -40.55
N ASP A 233 -16.18 -15.52 -39.66
CA ASP A 233 -14.93 -14.78 -39.46
C ASP A 233 -14.43 -14.92 -38.01
N ALA A 234 -14.49 -16.13 -37.45
CA ALA A 234 -14.11 -16.40 -36.07
C ALA A 234 -12.69 -15.93 -35.71
N THR A 235 -11.77 -15.94 -36.69
CA THR A 235 -10.40 -15.43 -36.53
C THR A 235 -10.35 -13.92 -36.24
N SER A 236 -11.34 -13.15 -36.71
CA SER A 236 -11.43 -11.71 -36.39
C SER A 236 -11.85 -11.46 -34.92
N LEU A 237 -12.38 -12.46 -34.22
CA LEU A 237 -12.79 -12.36 -32.80
C LEU A 237 -11.67 -12.66 -31.79
N PHE A 238 -10.45 -12.91 -32.21
CA PHE A 238 -9.31 -13.18 -31.30
C PHE A 238 -9.08 -12.10 -30.25
N TYR A 239 -9.47 -10.85 -30.54
CA TYR A 239 -9.36 -9.73 -29.57
C TYR A 239 -10.19 -9.96 -28.31
N VAL A 240 -11.25 -10.79 -28.35
CA VAL A 240 -12.08 -11.10 -27.20
C VAL A 240 -11.29 -11.81 -26.10
N LEU A 241 -10.25 -12.59 -26.46
CA LEU A 241 -9.39 -13.27 -25.51
C LEU A 241 -8.57 -12.32 -24.63
N PHE A 242 -8.35 -11.07 -25.04
CA PHE A 242 -7.67 -10.08 -24.21
C PHE A 242 -8.52 -9.62 -23.02
N LEU A 243 -9.85 -9.58 -23.16
CA LEU A 243 -10.74 -9.03 -22.13
C LEU A 243 -10.64 -9.75 -20.79
N PRO A 244 -10.79 -11.10 -20.69
CA PRO A 244 -10.63 -11.79 -19.43
C PRO A 244 -9.21 -11.68 -18.87
N VAL A 245 -8.19 -11.70 -19.71
CA VAL A 245 -6.80 -11.61 -19.28
C VAL A 245 -6.47 -10.23 -18.73
N ILE A 246 -6.95 -9.15 -19.37
CA ILE A 246 -6.82 -7.77 -18.89
C ILE A 246 -7.55 -7.62 -17.54
N TRP A 247 -8.79 -8.12 -17.45
CA TRP A 247 -9.55 -8.08 -16.19
C TRP A 247 -8.79 -8.76 -15.05
N ILE A 248 -8.27 -9.98 -15.28
CA ILE A 248 -7.50 -10.73 -14.28
C ILE A 248 -6.21 -9.99 -13.89
N ALA A 249 -5.48 -9.45 -14.87
CA ALA A 249 -4.25 -8.69 -14.63
C ALA A 249 -4.51 -7.40 -13.81
N MET A 250 -5.56 -6.65 -14.15
CA MET A 250 -5.95 -5.46 -13.40
C MET A 250 -6.41 -5.77 -11.97
N ARG A 251 -7.08 -6.91 -11.78
CA ARG A 251 -7.63 -7.30 -10.48
C ARG A 251 -6.61 -7.93 -9.54
N HIS A 252 -5.69 -8.75 -10.07
CA HIS A 252 -4.76 -9.55 -9.26
C HIS A 252 -3.27 -9.18 -9.49
N GLY A 253 -2.99 -8.21 -10.37
CA GLY A 253 -1.63 -7.80 -10.72
C GLY A 253 -0.87 -8.93 -11.42
N ILE A 254 0.44 -9.00 -11.20
CA ILE A 254 1.31 -9.97 -11.89
C ILE A 254 0.95 -11.44 -11.60
N GLU A 255 0.50 -11.76 -10.38
CA GLU A 255 0.10 -13.13 -10.04
C GLU A 255 -1.09 -13.58 -10.88
N GLY A 256 -2.14 -12.77 -10.97
CA GLY A 256 -3.28 -13.06 -11.84
C GLY A 256 -2.90 -13.07 -13.31
N ALA A 257 -2.09 -12.12 -13.76
CA ALA A 257 -1.65 -12.04 -15.15
C ALA A 257 -0.96 -13.32 -15.62
N VAL A 258 0.02 -13.85 -14.86
CA VAL A 258 0.78 -15.03 -15.27
C VAL A 258 -0.08 -16.30 -15.26
N PHE A 259 -0.92 -16.52 -14.25
CA PHE A 259 -1.79 -17.71 -14.20
C PHE A 259 -2.97 -17.62 -15.17
N GLY A 260 -3.56 -16.44 -15.33
CA GLY A 260 -4.63 -16.20 -16.30
C GLY A 260 -4.14 -16.36 -17.74
N THR A 261 -2.94 -15.88 -18.05
CA THR A 261 -2.29 -16.10 -19.34
C THR A 261 -2.03 -17.57 -19.59
N LEU A 262 -1.44 -18.30 -18.62
CA LEU A 262 -1.20 -19.73 -18.75
C LEU A 262 -2.51 -20.51 -19.03
N ALA A 263 -3.57 -20.21 -18.28
CA ALA A 263 -4.88 -20.85 -18.48
C ALA A 263 -5.45 -20.56 -19.89
N THR A 264 -5.36 -19.31 -20.33
CA THR A 264 -5.81 -18.90 -21.68
C THR A 264 -4.99 -19.59 -22.76
N GLN A 265 -3.67 -19.70 -22.60
CA GLN A 265 -2.77 -20.35 -23.55
C GLN A 265 -3.05 -21.84 -23.66
N VAL A 266 -3.18 -22.54 -22.53
CA VAL A 266 -3.55 -23.95 -22.51
C VAL A 266 -4.92 -24.16 -23.17
N GLY A 267 -5.90 -23.31 -22.83
CA GLY A 267 -7.23 -23.36 -23.45
C GLY A 267 -7.18 -23.14 -24.96
N LEU A 268 -6.36 -22.20 -25.44
CA LEU A 268 -6.16 -21.90 -26.85
C LEU A 268 -5.58 -23.13 -27.58
N ILE A 269 -4.52 -23.75 -27.03
CA ILE A 269 -3.89 -24.92 -27.61
C ILE A 269 -4.88 -26.09 -27.71
N VAL A 270 -5.62 -26.33 -26.62
CA VAL A 270 -6.65 -27.39 -26.61
C VAL A 270 -7.73 -27.11 -27.67
N ALA A 271 -8.19 -25.85 -27.79
CA ALA A 271 -9.19 -25.48 -28.78
C ALA A 271 -8.69 -25.67 -30.21
N VAL A 272 -7.45 -25.27 -30.52
CA VAL A 272 -6.84 -25.46 -31.85
C VAL A 272 -6.70 -26.94 -32.20
N VAL A 273 -6.26 -27.79 -31.26
CA VAL A 273 -6.15 -29.24 -31.45
C VAL A 273 -7.52 -29.87 -31.71
N LEU A 274 -8.53 -29.50 -30.92
CA LEU A 274 -9.90 -30.05 -31.07
C LEU A 274 -10.61 -29.62 -32.36
N THR A 275 -10.32 -28.43 -32.88
CA THR A 275 -10.93 -27.91 -34.11
C THR A 275 -10.19 -28.32 -35.39
N GLY A 276 -9.02 -28.91 -35.28
CA GLY A 276 -8.26 -29.40 -36.42
C GLY A 276 -7.84 -28.32 -37.40
N GLN A 277 -7.64 -27.08 -36.93
CA GLN A 277 -7.29 -25.95 -37.78
C GLN A 277 -5.92 -26.19 -38.45
N GLY A 278 -5.85 -26.00 -39.78
CA GLY A 278 -4.72 -26.40 -40.59
C GLY A 278 -3.43 -25.59 -40.32
N ARG A 279 -2.31 -26.13 -40.85
CA ARG A 279 -0.92 -25.63 -40.69
C ARG A 279 -0.72 -24.12 -41.02
N GLY A 280 -1.59 -23.51 -41.87
CA GLY A 280 -1.47 -22.11 -42.25
C GLY A 280 -1.75 -21.10 -41.10
N ALA A 281 -2.51 -21.50 -40.10
CA ALA A 281 -2.91 -20.63 -38.99
C ALA A 281 -1.88 -20.64 -37.82
N VAL A 282 -0.86 -21.50 -37.83
CA VAL A 282 0.05 -21.66 -36.66
C VAL A 282 0.77 -20.37 -36.30
N LEU A 283 1.30 -19.63 -37.25
CA LEU A 283 1.98 -18.35 -37.01
C LEU A 283 1.02 -17.30 -36.46
N GLU A 284 -0.21 -17.23 -36.96
CA GLU A 284 -1.22 -16.28 -36.46
C GLU A 284 -1.54 -16.56 -34.98
N PHE A 285 -1.72 -17.84 -34.62
CA PHE A 285 -1.92 -18.24 -33.22
C PHE A 285 -0.71 -17.96 -32.35
N GLN A 286 0.51 -18.20 -32.84
CA GLN A 286 1.72 -17.87 -32.11
C GLN A 286 1.83 -16.36 -31.83
N PHE A 287 1.56 -15.49 -32.83
CA PHE A 287 1.54 -14.04 -32.63
C PHE A 287 0.47 -13.62 -31.63
N LEU A 288 -0.73 -14.20 -31.69
CA LEU A 288 -1.79 -13.94 -30.70
C LEU A 288 -1.35 -14.35 -29.29
N MET A 289 -0.80 -15.55 -29.14
CA MET A 289 -0.29 -16.06 -27.86
C MET A 289 0.77 -15.13 -27.28
N LEU A 290 1.71 -14.68 -28.12
CA LEU A 290 2.76 -13.75 -27.71
C LEU A 290 2.20 -12.38 -27.31
N ALA A 291 1.24 -11.85 -28.09
CA ALA A 291 0.62 -10.57 -27.81
C ALA A 291 -0.16 -10.59 -26.47
N ILE A 292 -0.97 -11.63 -26.24
CA ILE A 292 -1.70 -11.82 -24.99
C ILE A 292 -0.72 -11.94 -23.81
N ALA A 293 0.32 -12.79 -23.94
CA ALA A 293 1.28 -13.03 -22.86
C ALA A 293 2.06 -11.75 -22.50
N THR A 294 2.56 -11.05 -23.52
CA THR A 294 3.33 -9.81 -23.31
C THR A 294 2.46 -8.72 -22.68
N THR A 295 1.26 -8.50 -23.23
CA THR A 295 0.34 -7.50 -22.71
C THR A 295 -0.07 -7.80 -21.26
N ALA A 296 -0.41 -9.04 -20.96
CA ALA A 296 -0.79 -9.46 -19.61
C ALA A 296 0.37 -9.30 -18.61
N LEU A 297 1.56 -9.73 -18.99
CA LEU A 297 2.74 -9.65 -18.12
C LEU A 297 3.10 -8.20 -17.80
N LEU A 298 3.15 -7.32 -18.81
CA LEU A 298 3.47 -5.91 -18.63
C LEU A 298 2.38 -5.19 -17.83
N LEU A 299 1.10 -5.43 -18.14
CA LEU A 299 -0.01 -4.85 -17.39
C LEU A 299 -0.03 -5.33 -15.94
N GLY A 300 0.14 -6.63 -15.71
CA GLY A 300 0.19 -7.21 -14.38
C GLY A 300 1.34 -6.67 -13.53
N ALA A 301 2.53 -6.49 -14.14
CA ALA A 301 3.69 -5.89 -13.50
C ALA A 301 3.41 -4.42 -13.14
N ALA A 302 2.88 -3.63 -14.07
CA ALA A 302 2.53 -2.22 -13.85
C ALA A 302 1.52 -2.04 -12.71
N VAL A 303 0.47 -2.87 -12.68
CA VAL A 303 -0.55 -2.85 -11.60
C VAL A 303 0.07 -3.23 -10.25
N SER A 304 0.95 -4.23 -10.22
CA SER A 304 1.62 -4.66 -8.99
C SER A 304 2.59 -3.60 -8.47
N GLU A 305 3.36 -2.97 -9.33
CA GLU A 305 4.28 -1.87 -9.01
C GLU A 305 3.51 -0.68 -8.44
N ARG A 306 2.45 -0.24 -9.12
CA ARG A 306 1.58 0.85 -8.66
C ARG A 306 1.03 0.59 -7.26
N ARG A 307 0.50 -0.62 -6.99
CA ARG A 307 -0.01 -0.99 -5.66
C ARG A 307 1.07 -0.95 -4.59
N THR A 308 2.28 -1.38 -4.93
CA THR A 308 3.42 -1.35 -3.99
C THR A 308 3.80 0.09 -3.66
N ILE A 309 3.87 0.98 -4.67
CA ILE A 309 4.17 2.40 -4.50
C ILE A 309 3.08 3.07 -3.63
N GLU A 310 1.79 2.83 -3.91
CA GLU A 310 0.68 3.39 -3.14
C GLU A 310 0.72 2.94 -1.66
N ARG A 311 1.05 1.68 -1.38
CA ARG A 311 1.21 1.17 0.00
C ARG A 311 2.37 1.86 0.72
N THR A 312 3.54 1.91 0.07
CA THR A 312 4.73 2.54 0.65
C THR A 312 4.50 4.03 0.90
N LEU A 313 3.78 4.72 0.01
CA LEU A 313 3.45 6.13 0.20
C LEU A 313 2.55 6.34 1.43
N ARG A 314 1.50 5.53 1.58
CA ARG A 314 0.61 5.58 2.77
C ARG A 314 1.36 5.32 4.07
N GLU A 315 2.28 4.32 4.08
CA GLU A 315 3.11 4.02 5.25
C GLU A 315 4.04 5.19 5.61
N LYS A 316 4.65 5.82 4.61
CA LYS A 316 5.50 7.00 4.82
C LYS A 316 4.70 8.21 5.33
N GLN A 317 3.50 8.45 4.77
CA GLN A 317 2.61 9.51 5.25
C GLN A 317 2.23 9.31 6.72
N ALA A 318 1.80 8.11 7.10
CA ALA A 318 1.48 7.79 8.50
C ALA A 318 2.70 7.96 9.44
N THR A 319 3.90 7.63 8.97
CA THR A 319 5.14 7.82 9.75
C THR A 319 5.49 9.31 9.90
N LEU A 320 5.34 10.11 8.84
CA LEU A 320 5.54 11.56 8.89
C LEU A 320 4.56 12.23 9.83
N ASP A 321 3.28 11.89 9.75
CA ASP A 321 2.25 12.42 10.65
C ASP A 321 2.58 12.12 12.12
N ARG A 322 3.04 10.89 12.40
CA ARG A 322 3.48 10.53 13.74
C ARG A 322 4.68 11.34 14.20
N SER A 323 5.65 11.55 13.31
CA SER A 323 6.87 12.32 13.63
C SER A 323 6.56 13.79 13.87
N LEU A 324 5.66 14.39 13.07
CA LEU A 324 5.20 15.77 13.26
C LEU A 324 4.48 15.95 14.59
N ARG A 325 3.61 15.00 14.98
CA ARG A 325 2.96 15.01 16.30
C ARG A 325 3.96 14.92 17.45
N LEU A 326 4.99 14.06 17.32
CA LEU A 326 6.04 13.94 18.34
C LEU A 326 6.91 15.20 18.44
N ALA A 327 7.23 15.85 17.31
CA ALA A 327 7.98 17.10 17.29
C ALA A 327 7.18 18.24 17.96
N ALA A 328 5.90 18.39 17.61
CA ALA A 328 4.99 19.33 18.26
C ALA A 328 4.86 19.05 19.77
N ALA A 329 4.79 17.78 20.16
CA ALA A 329 4.77 17.36 21.56
C ALA A 329 6.04 17.73 22.32
N SER A 330 7.20 17.63 21.70
CA SER A 330 8.49 17.96 22.30
C SER A 330 8.65 19.47 22.53
N GLU A 331 8.20 20.28 21.58
CA GLU A 331 8.18 21.74 21.71
C GLU A 331 7.21 22.19 22.81
N LEU A 332 6.05 21.51 22.90
CA LEU A 332 5.05 21.71 23.95
C LEU A 332 5.55 21.30 25.35
N ALA A 333 6.39 20.28 25.46
CA ALA A 333 6.83 19.75 26.75
C ALA A 333 7.55 20.81 27.61
N SER A 334 8.32 21.70 27.01
CA SER A 334 9.01 22.78 27.72
C SER A 334 8.04 23.83 28.28
N SER A 335 7.07 24.25 27.47
CA SER A 335 6.04 25.21 27.89
C SER A 335 5.10 24.64 28.95
N LEU A 336 4.72 23.36 28.79
CA LEU A 336 3.86 22.65 29.75
C LEU A 336 4.53 22.41 31.09
N ALA A 337 5.84 22.10 31.09
CA ALA A 337 6.61 22.00 32.32
C ALA A 337 6.61 23.31 33.09
N HIS A 338 6.73 24.44 32.38
CA HIS A 338 6.65 25.76 33.01
C HIS A 338 5.26 26.04 33.58
N GLU A 339 4.17 25.78 32.85
CA GLU A 339 2.80 25.97 33.27
C GLU A 339 2.33 25.01 34.38
N LEU A 340 2.89 23.80 34.48
CA LEU A 340 2.66 22.91 35.61
C LEU A 340 3.42 23.34 36.86
N ASN A 341 4.65 23.83 36.69
CA ASN A 341 5.48 24.25 37.81
C ASN A 341 4.90 25.52 38.49
N GLN A 342 4.21 26.39 37.77
CA GLN A 342 3.59 27.60 38.33
C GLN A 342 2.54 27.27 39.41
N PRO A 343 1.43 26.52 39.17
CA PRO A 343 0.46 26.17 40.17
C PRO A 343 1.03 25.30 41.30
N LEU A 344 2.01 24.41 40.96
CA LEU A 344 2.68 23.60 41.98
C LEU A 344 3.50 24.45 42.95
N SER A 345 4.24 25.45 42.46
CA SER A 345 5.00 26.36 43.29
C SER A 345 4.08 27.24 44.15
N ALA A 346 2.96 27.71 43.57
CA ALA A 346 1.95 28.48 44.32
C ALA A 346 1.29 27.64 45.43
N MET A 347 0.95 26.36 45.16
CA MET A 347 0.44 25.44 46.18
C MET A 347 1.44 25.22 47.31
N ILE A 348 2.72 25.02 47.01
CA ILE A 348 3.76 24.87 48.03
C ILE A 348 3.86 26.13 48.91
N ALA A 349 3.82 27.31 48.29
CA ALA A 349 3.86 28.58 49.03
C ALA A 349 2.63 28.78 49.94
N TYR A 350 1.44 28.47 49.47
CA TYR A 350 0.20 28.57 50.25
C TYR A 350 0.17 27.53 51.40
N LEU A 351 0.66 26.29 51.19
CA LEU A 351 0.78 25.27 52.21
C LEU A 351 1.73 25.70 53.32
N ARG A 352 2.89 26.29 52.95
CA ARG A 352 3.82 26.88 53.96
C ARG A 352 3.21 28.04 54.76
N ALA A 353 2.40 28.89 54.08
CA ALA A 353 1.68 29.93 54.78
C ALA A 353 0.66 29.33 55.78
N CYS A 354 -0.06 28.27 55.40
CA CYS A 354 -0.94 27.55 56.33
C CYS A 354 -0.19 26.96 57.53
N GLU A 355 1.01 26.35 57.32
CA GLU A 355 1.85 25.86 58.41
C GLU A 355 2.26 26.97 59.38
N LEU A 356 2.65 28.15 58.89
CA LEU A 356 3.01 29.27 59.70
C LEU A 356 1.81 29.83 60.50
N MET A 357 0.62 29.91 59.90
CA MET A 357 -0.62 30.32 60.60
C MET A 357 -1.02 29.34 61.69
N LEU A 358 -0.81 28.04 61.51
CA LEU A 358 -1.07 27.02 62.51
C LEU A 358 -0.07 27.04 63.67
N ALA A 359 1.15 27.51 63.45
CA ALA A 359 2.19 27.62 64.49
C ALA A 359 2.10 28.95 65.28
N GLY A 360 1.30 29.90 64.84
CA GLY A 360 1.10 31.20 65.50
C GLY A 360 0.12 31.16 66.66
N PRO A 361 0.19 32.12 67.63
CA PRO A 361 -0.65 32.13 68.83
C PRO A 361 -2.05 32.78 68.59
N GLY A 362 -2.51 33.06 67.35
CA GLY A 362 -3.73 33.75 67.01
C GLY A 362 -4.85 32.81 66.55
N ASP A 363 -6.13 33.27 66.66
CA ASP A 363 -7.29 32.58 66.07
C ASP A 363 -7.44 33.00 64.59
N GLU A 364 -6.61 32.43 63.72
CA GLU A 364 -6.55 32.74 62.28
C GLU A 364 -7.38 31.75 61.42
N THR A 365 -8.41 31.13 62.01
CA THR A 365 -9.21 30.08 61.37
C THR A 365 -9.84 30.53 60.04
N GLY A 366 -10.21 31.79 59.93
CA GLY A 366 -10.77 32.36 58.69
C GLY A 366 -9.74 32.53 57.57
N GLU A 367 -8.53 33.02 57.89
CA GLU A 367 -7.44 33.20 56.92
C GLU A 367 -6.85 31.87 56.50
N LEU A 368 -6.71 30.92 57.40
CA LEU A 368 -6.31 29.56 57.10
C LEU A 368 -7.25 28.90 56.07
N ARG A 369 -8.56 29.01 56.31
CA ARG A 369 -9.55 28.46 55.39
C ARG A 369 -9.50 29.12 53.99
N ALA A 370 -9.30 30.46 53.95
CA ALA A 370 -9.14 31.18 52.68
C ALA A 370 -7.86 30.73 51.92
N THR A 371 -6.78 30.53 52.66
CA THR A 371 -5.50 30.06 52.07
C THR A 371 -5.59 28.62 51.59
N MET A 372 -6.23 27.71 52.33
CA MET A 372 -6.53 26.35 51.88
C MET A 372 -7.40 26.31 50.60
N ASN A 373 -8.39 27.20 50.49
CA ASN A 373 -9.18 27.31 49.26
C ASN A 373 -8.33 27.75 48.04
N LYS A 374 -7.29 28.55 48.21
CA LYS A 374 -6.33 28.90 47.15
C LYS A 374 -5.53 27.66 46.72
N VAL A 375 -5.10 26.82 47.65
CA VAL A 375 -4.43 25.55 47.34
C VAL A 375 -5.33 24.65 46.48
N ILE A 376 -6.60 24.48 46.84
CA ILE A 376 -7.57 23.68 46.08
C ILE A 376 -7.75 24.26 44.68
N THR A 377 -7.78 25.57 44.53
CA THR A 377 -7.90 26.24 43.23
C THR A 377 -6.70 25.95 42.33
N GLU A 378 -5.48 26.08 42.84
CA GLU A 378 -4.24 25.79 42.08
C GLU A 378 -4.09 24.30 41.76
N ALA A 379 -4.48 23.40 42.67
CA ALA A 379 -4.53 21.97 42.39
C ALA A 379 -5.49 21.62 41.24
N SER A 380 -6.68 22.26 41.24
CA SER A 380 -7.67 22.09 40.16
C SER A 380 -7.15 22.62 38.84
N ARG A 381 -6.41 23.74 38.87
CA ARG A 381 -5.73 24.32 37.69
C ARG A 381 -4.70 23.38 37.13
N ALA A 382 -3.78 22.82 37.94
CA ALA A 382 -2.79 21.83 37.51
C ALA A 382 -3.46 20.58 36.91
N GLY A 383 -4.51 20.06 37.55
CA GLY A 383 -5.30 18.96 37.05
C GLY A 383 -5.94 19.23 35.67
N SER A 384 -6.34 20.46 35.39
CA SER A 384 -6.90 20.87 34.10
C SER A 384 -5.82 20.90 33.00
N VAL A 385 -4.59 21.31 33.33
CA VAL A 385 -3.45 21.28 32.40
C VAL A 385 -3.13 19.86 32.00
N VAL A 386 -3.05 18.94 32.98
CA VAL A 386 -2.78 17.52 32.72
C VAL A 386 -3.87 16.87 31.86
N ARG A 387 -5.15 17.18 32.13
CA ARG A 387 -6.25 16.65 31.32
C ARG A 387 -6.15 17.11 29.87
N ARG A 388 -5.93 18.41 29.63
CA ARG A 388 -5.76 18.96 28.26
C ARG A 388 -4.59 18.32 27.51
N LEU A 389 -3.48 18.07 28.20
CA LEU A 389 -2.32 17.36 27.65
C LEU A 389 -2.69 15.94 27.23
N ARG A 390 -3.36 15.21 28.11
CA ARG A 390 -3.82 13.84 27.82
C ARG A 390 -4.76 13.82 26.59
N ASP A 391 -5.67 14.77 26.50
CA ASP A 391 -6.63 14.84 25.42
C ASP A 391 -5.97 15.20 24.08
N PHE A 392 -4.92 16.02 24.09
CA PHE A 392 -4.09 16.30 22.92
C PHE A 392 -3.35 15.03 22.42
N PHE A 393 -2.80 14.21 23.34
CA PHE A 393 -2.10 12.98 22.97
C PHE A 393 -3.02 11.79 22.66
N ARG A 394 -4.27 11.82 23.07
CA ARG A 394 -5.22 10.72 22.94
C ARG A 394 -5.82 10.57 21.55
N SER A 395 -5.33 11.27 20.53
CA SER A 395 -5.75 11.11 19.12
C SER A 395 -5.36 9.73 18.55
N GLY A 396 -5.74 8.67 19.25
CA GLY A 396 -5.83 7.31 18.74
C GLY A 396 -7.21 7.10 18.13
N SER A 397 -7.38 6.18 17.23
CA SER A 397 -8.58 5.85 16.44
C SER A 397 -9.89 6.50 16.89
N LEU A 398 -10.46 7.37 16.04
CA LEU A 398 -11.78 7.99 16.24
C LEU A 398 -12.82 6.89 16.51
N GLN A 399 -13.52 7.00 17.63
CA GLN A 399 -14.68 6.15 17.92
C GLN A 399 -15.94 6.85 17.39
N LEU A 400 -16.16 6.72 16.08
CA LEU A 400 -17.29 7.37 15.42
C LEU A 400 -18.60 6.68 15.80
N GLU A 401 -19.56 7.46 16.33
CA GLU A 401 -20.93 7.05 16.58
C GLU A 401 -21.92 7.98 15.89
N THR A 402 -23.14 7.50 15.68
CA THR A 402 -24.23 8.27 15.10
C THR A 402 -25.04 8.89 16.23
N ILE A 403 -25.07 10.24 16.31
CA ILE A 403 -25.71 10.98 17.39
C ILE A 403 -26.52 12.15 16.84
N ALA A 404 -27.61 12.51 17.54
CA ALA A 404 -28.39 13.70 17.22
C ALA A 404 -27.62 14.97 17.62
N PRO A 405 -27.51 16.00 16.76
CA PRO A 405 -26.82 17.26 17.09
C PRO A 405 -27.39 17.95 18.30
N ALA A 406 -28.68 17.89 18.51
CA ALA A 406 -29.36 18.47 19.67
C ALA A 406 -28.84 17.86 20.98
N THR A 407 -28.55 16.56 21.03
CA THR A 407 -28.01 15.90 22.21
C THR A 407 -26.58 16.40 22.52
N LEU A 408 -25.71 16.44 21.50
CA LEU A 408 -24.32 16.95 21.64
C LEU A 408 -24.29 18.38 22.19
N ILE A 409 -25.13 19.25 21.64
CA ILE A 409 -25.19 20.66 22.03
C ILE A 409 -25.78 20.81 23.44
N ALA A 410 -26.84 20.05 23.76
CA ALA A 410 -27.46 20.09 25.10
C ALA A 410 -26.48 19.64 26.19
N ASP A 411 -25.72 18.54 25.94
CA ASP A 411 -24.74 17.99 26.90
C ASP A 411 -23.59 18.99 27.14
N ALA A 412 -23.07 19.60 26.07
CA ALA A 412 -22.03 20.63 26.19
C ALA A 412 -22.53 21.89 26.95
N CYS A 413 -23.77 22.32 26.71
CA CYS A 413 -24.36 23.42 27.42
C CYS A 413 -24.61 23.10 28.90
N ALA A 414 -25.10 21.90 29.22
CA ALA A 414 -25.30 21.43 30.58
C ALA A 414 -24.00 21.43 31.40
N ALA A 415 -22.89 20.96 30.77
CA ALA A 415 -21.57 20.96 31.42
C ALA A 415 -21.06 22.36 31.82
N LEU A 416 -21.49 23.43 31.13
CA LEU A 416 -21.06 24.79 31.37
C LEU A 416 -22.15 25.68 31.98
N ALA A 417 -23.33 25.14 32.27
CA ALA A 417 -24.49 25.90 32.77
C ALA A 417 -24.18 26.66 34.06
N GLU A 418 -23.52 26.02 35.02
CA GLU A 418 -23.14 26.67 36.30
C GLU A 418 -22.12 27.80 36.08
N ARG A 419 -21.17 27.64 35.16
CA ARG A 419 -20.19 28.68 34.80
C ARG A 419 -20.88 29.88 34.13
N ALA A 420 -21.80 29.63 33.20
CA ALA A 420 -22.58 30.64 32.52
C ALA A 420 -23.43 31.44 33.54
N ARG A 421 -24.12 30.75 34.46
CA ARG A 421 -24.95 31.37 35.52
C ARG A 421 -24.12 32.26 36.43
N ARG A 422 -22.96 31.81 36.92
CA ARG A 422 -22.07 32.61 37.77
C ARG A 422 -21.57 33.87 37.10
N ASN A 423 -21.40 33.85 35.77
CA ASN A 423 -20.96 35.01 34.99
C ASN A 423 -22.13 35.84 34.42
N GLY A 424 -23.39 35.52 34.76
CA GLY A 424 -24.56 36.21 34.28
C GLY A 424 -24.77 36.15 32.77
N VAL A 425 -24.35 35.05 32.15
CA VAL A 425 -24.42 34.81 30.69
C VAL A 425 -25.65 33.97 30.36
N ARG A 426 -26.51 34.48 29.47
CA ARG A 426 -27.63 33.72 28.89
C ARG A 426 -27.12 32.86 27.73
N VAL A 427 -27.42 31.58 27.75
CA VAL A 427 -27.07 30.66 26.66
C VAL A 427 -28.35 30.27 25.93
N GLU A 428 -28.45 30.63 24.64
CA GLU A 428 -29.58 30.29 23.78
C GLU A 428 -29.18 29.20 22.79
N GLN A 429 -30.08 28.22 22.61
CA GLN A 429 -29.87 27.11 21.66
C GLN A 429 -30.92 27.19 20.56
N SER A 430 -30.48 27.16 19.29
CA SER A 430 -31.34 27.11 18.11
C SER A 430 -30.94 25.90 17.26
N VAL A 431 -31.47 24.73 17.62
CA VAL A 431 -31.17 23.48 16.94
C VAL A 431 -32.48 22.93 16.38
N PRO A 432 -32.78 23.12 15.09
CA PRO A 432 -33.94 22.51 14.46
C PRO A 432 -33.78 21.00 14.39
N ASN A 433 -34.83 20.28 13.98
CA ASN A 433 -34.73 18.86 13.78
C ASN A 433 -33.84 18.56 12.56
N LEU A 434 -32.61 18.14 12.79
CA LEU A 434 -31.56 17.92 11.79
C LEU A 434 -31.17 16.45 11.70
N PRO A 435 -30.63 15.99 10.56
CA PRO A 435 -30.07 14.66 10.43
C PRO A 435 -28.99 14.36 11.48
N HIS A 436 -28.81 13.09 11.80
CA HIS A 436 -27.76 12.65 12.71
C HIS A 436 -26.38 12.92 12.12
N VAL A 437 -25.40 13.13 12.98
CA VAL A 437 -24.00 13.30 12.62
C VAL A 437 -23.19 12.07 13.03
N ARG A 438 -22.11 11.80 12.31
CA ARG A 438 -21.21 10.68 12.56
C ARG A 438 -19.89 11.19 13.13
N VAL A 439 -19.77 11.18 14.45
CA VAL A 439 -18.65 11.83 15.16
C VAL A 439 -18.20 11.02 16.38
N ASP A 440 -17.00 11.29 16.86
CA ASP A 440 -16.57 10.90 18.19
C ASP A 440 -17.16 11.92 19.20
N ARG A 441 -18.16 11.47 19.96
CA ARG A 441 -18.92 12.28 20.90
C ARG A 441 -18.03 13.04 21.87
N VAL A 442 -17.10 12.35 22.51
CA VAL A 442 -16.24 12.94 23.55
C VAL A 442 -15.37 14.06 22.96
N GLN A 443 -14.87 13.88 21.75
CA GLN A 443 -14.03 14.87 21.09
C GLN A 443 -14.83 16.09 20.64
N ILE A 444 -16.02 15.92 20.07
CA ILE A 444 -16.86 17.05 19.63
C ILE A 444 -17.45 17.80 20.83
N GLU A 445 -17.82 17.11 21.90
CA GLU A 445 -18.19 17.75 23.16
C GLU A 445 -17.05 18.63 23.73
N ALA A 446 -15.79 18.17 23.61
CA ALA A 446 -14.62 18.96 24.01
C ALA A 446 -14.45 20.22 23.14
N VAL A 447 -14.68 20.12 21.82
CA VAL A 447 -14.71 21.32 20.93
C VAL A 447 -15.77 22.30 21.35
N LEU A 448 -17.00 21.84 21.56
CA LEU A 448 -18.12 22.70 22.01
C LEU A 448 -17.82 23.34 23.35
N ALA A 449 -17.33 22.58 24.32
CA ALA A 449 -16.97 23.10 25.65
C ALA A 449 -15.88 24.17 25.57
N ASN A 450 -14.89 24.00 24.69
CA ASN A 450 -13.83 24.98 24.46
C ASN A 450 -14.39 26.28 23.83
N LEU A 451 -15.20 26.18 22.79
CA LEU A 451 -15.79 27.35 22.11
C LEU A 451 -16.76 28.11 23.03
N LEU A 452 -17.63 27.38 23.74
CA LEU A 452 -18.55 27.96 24.74
C LEU A 452 -17.79 28.62 25.90
N GLY A 453 -16.75 27.97 26.42
CA GLY A 453 -15.91 28.51 27.46
C GLY A 453 -15.24 29.81 27.03
N ASN A 454 -14.75 29.88 25.79
CA ASN A 454 -14.15 31.07 25.22
C ASN A 454 -15.17 32.22 25.08
N ALA A 455 -16.39 31.91 24.64
CA ALA A 455 -17.48 32.89 24.54
C ALA A 455 -17.87 33.44 25.92
N ILE A 456 -18.04 32.59 26.95
CA ILE A 456 -18.35 33.02 28.32
C ILE A 456 -17.23 33.92 28.87
N ASP A 457 -15.97 33.59 28.65
CA ASP A 457 -14.84 34.39 29.12
C ASP A 457 -14.76 35.74 28.44
N ALA A 458 -15.03 35.83 27.14
CA ALA A 458 -15.05 37.09 26.40
C ALA A 458 -16.10 38.06 26.92
N LEU A 459 -17.17 37.55 27.55
CA LEU A 459 -18.26 38.35 28.09
C LEU A 459 -18.01 38.85 29.52
N GLN A 460 -16.98 38.40 30.24
CA GLN A 460 -16.74 38.78 31.63
C GLN A 460 -16.55 40.29 31.82
N GLN A 461 -15.94 40.96 30.87
CA GLN A 461 -15.64 42.39 30.92
C GLN A 461 -16.74 43.26 30.29
N ARG A 462 -17.81 42.67 29.76
CA ARG A 462 -18.89 43.40 29.10
C ARG A 462 -19.88 43.93 30.12
N ALA A 463 -20.24 45.24 30.03
CA ALA A 463 -21.37 45.83 30.70
C ALA A 463 -22.66 45.61 29.89
N GLY A 464 -23.75 45.20 30.55
CA GLY A 464 -25.04 44.94 29.91
C GLY A 464 -25.34 43.47 29.66
N GLU A 465 -26.29 43.19 28.76
CA GLU A 465 -26.71 41.82 28.46
C GLU A 465 -25.56 40.99 27.88
N ARG A 466 -25.36 39.77 28.43
CA ARG A 466 -24.35 38.80 28.05
C ARG A 466 -25.03 37.58 27.44
N GLU A 467 -24.89 37.44 26.15
CA GLU A 467 -25.56 36.38 25.40
C GLU A 467 -24.57 35.53 24.60
N VAL A 468 -24.72 34.22 24.71
CA VAL A 468 -24.07 33.24 23.83
C VAL A 468 -25.16 32.46 23.13
N ARG A 469 -25.08 32.39 21.80
CA ARG A 469 -26.02 31.63 20.97
C ARG A 469 -25.31 30.51 20.26
N ILE A 470 -25.92 29.31 20.30
CA ILE A 470 -25.47 28.16 19.56
C ILE A 470 -26.53 27.81 18.54
N ASP A 471 -26.14 27.74 17.29
CA ASP A 471 -27.00 27.31 16.20
C ASP A 471 -26.40 26.15 15.39
N ALA A 472 -27.25 25.28 14.87
CA ALA A 472 -26.89 24.24 13.96
C ALA A 472 -27.73 24.37 12.68
N SER A 473 -27.09 24.15 11.51
CA SER A 473 -27.72 24.25 10.20
C SER A 473 -27.04 23.33 9.20
N PRO A 474 -27.74 22.89 8.15
CA PRO A 474 -27.07 22.24 7.01
C PRO A 474 -26.01 23.16 6.40
N ASP A 475 -24.91 22.56 5.91
CA ASP A 475 -23.84 23.24 5.18
C ASP A 475 -23.68 22.61 3.79
N ALA A 476 -22.47 22.40 3.32
CA ALA A 476 -22.21 21.69 2.05
C ALA A 476 -22.77 20.25 2.06
N PRO A 477 -23.02 19.63 0.89
CA PRO A 477 -23.55 18.27 0.83
C PRO A 477 -22.76 17.28 1.70
N GLY A 478 -23.45 16.63 2.63
CA GLY A 478 -22.85 15.67 3.56
C GLY A 478 -22.30 16.26 4.85
N PHE A 479 -22.43 17.59 5.09
CA PHE A 479 -21.95 18.23 6.30
C PHE A 479 -23.02 19.06 7.01
N MET A 480 -22.88 19.15 8.32
CA MET A 480 -23.64 20.04 9.20
C MET A 480 -22.71 21.09 9.78
N ARG A 481 -23.14 22.33 9.81
CA ARG A 481 -22.45 23.44 10.48
C ARG A 481 -23.02 23.64 11.87
N ILE A 482 -22.15 23.77 12.85
CA ILE A 482 -22.46 24.20 14.20
C ILE A 482 -21.73 25.52 14.45
N ALA A 483 -22.41 26.52 14.99
CA ALA A 483 -21.85 27.83 15.25
C ALA A 483 -22.12 28.28 16.69
N VAL A 484 -21.08 28.81 17.32
CA VAL A 484 -21.14 29.46 18.66
C VAL A 484 -20.88 30.93 18.47
N SER A 485 -21.86 31.75 18.80
CA SER A 485 -21.82 33.22 18.68
C SER A 485 -21.90 33.87 20.05
N ASP A 486 -21.10 34.88 20.27
CA ASP A 486 -21.18 35.75 21.46
C ASP A 486 -21.43 37.19 21.05
N ASN A 487 -21.91 38.00 22.00
CA ASN A 487 -22.07 39.43 21.83
C ASN A 487 -20.96 40.22 22.54
N GLY A 488 -19.77 39.65 22.69
CA GLY A 488 -18.61 40.23 23.36
C GLY A 488 -17.89 41.32 22.57
N PRO A 489 -16.61 41.61 22.90
CA PRO A 489 -15.82 42.64 22.23
C PRO A 489 -15.39 42.25 20.81
N GLY A 490 -15.50 40.98 20.45
CA GLY A 490 -15.01 40.46 19.18
C GLY A 490 -13.55 40.02 19.24
N VAL A 491 -13.01 39.66 18.09
CA VAL A 491 -11.59 39.29 17.88
C VAL A 491 -10.91 40.39 17.09
N ASP A 492 -9.72 40.80 17.55
CA ASP A 492 -8.91 41.80 16.87
C ASP A 492 -8.48 41.30 15.49
N ALA A 493 -8.55 42.19 14.48
CA ALA A 493 -8.24 41.84 13.09
C ALA A 493 -6.79 41.38 12.90
N GLU A 494 -5.85 41.85 13.70
CA GLU A 494 -4.43 41.44 13.65
C GLU A 494 -4.26 39.98 14.11
N ILE A 495 -5.09 39.53 15.06
CA ILE A 495 -5.00 38.18 15.63
C ILE A 495 -5.87 37.18 14.87
N ALA A 496 -6.86 37.66 14.12
CA ALA A 496 -7.83 36.81 13.43
C ALA A 496 -7.18 35.79 12.46
N GLN A 497 -6.04 36.12 11.85
CA GLN A 497 -5.32 35.25 10.93
C GLN A 497 -4.56 34.12 11.65
N SER A 498 -4.06 34.38 12.85
CA SER A 498 -3.27 33.41 13.65
C SER A 498 -4.07 32.79 14.79
N LEU A 499 -5.38 33.03 14.84
CA LEU A 499 -6.27 32.64 15.94
C LEU A 499 -6.27 31.14 16.25
N PHE A 500 -6.02 30.31 15.24
CA PHE A 500 -5.97 28.85 15.32
C PHE A 500 -4.54 28.29 15.43
N ASP A 501 -3.54 29.16 15.47
CA ASP A 501 -2.16 28.74 15.68
C ASP A 501 -1.93 28.46 17.17
N ALA A 502 -1.09 27.49 17.44
CA ALA A 502 -0.76 27.14 18.81
C ALA A 502 -0.08 28.31 19.53
N PHE A 503 -0.43 28.52 20.81
CA PHE A 503 0.09 29.59 21.70
C PHE A 503 -0.36 31.00 21.39
N VAL A 504 -1.22 31.25 20.45
CA VAL A 504 -1.84 32.57 20.23
C VAL A 504 -2.98 32.78 21.23
N THR A 505 -2.85 33.75 22.10
CA THR A 505 -3.84 34.08 23.11
C THR A 505 -3.80 35.56 23.51
N THR A 506 -4.96 36.15 23.73
CA THR A 506 -5.12 37.49 24.33
C THR A 506 -5.40 37.44 25.82
N LYS A 507 -5.57 36.23 26.40
CA LYS A 507 -5.89 36.05 27.82
C LYS A 507 -4.60 35.94 28.64
N ALA A 508 -4.47 36.71 29.74
CA ALA A 508 -3.30 36.66 30.62
C ALA A 508 -3.02 35.27 31.23
N SER A 509 -4.02 34.39 31.31
CA SER A 509 -3.91 33.03 31.85
C SER A 509 -4.21 31.95 30.80
N GLY A 510 -4.25 32.30 29.53
CA GLY A 510 -4.58 31.35 28.43
C GLY A 510 -3.36 30.80 27.73
N MET A 511 -3.29 29.49 27.51
CA MET A 511 -2.19 28.83 26.78
C MET A 511 -2.24 29.01 25.24
N GLY A 512 -3.34 29.54 24.71
CA GLY A 512 -3.52 29.60 23.25
C GLY A 512 -3.66 28.26 22.54
N LEU A 513 -3.85 27.14 23.27
CA LEU A 513 -3.95 25.79 22.68
C LEU A 513 -5.37 25.34 22.37
N GLY A 514 -6.38 25.95 23.00
CA GLY A 514 -7.77 25.49 22.91
C GLY A 514 -8.30 25.48 21.48
N LEU A 515 -8.12 26.56 20.72
CA LEU A 515 -8.59 26.67 19.34
C LEU A 515 -7.78 25.80 18.38
N ALA A 516 -6.47 25.65 18.57
CA ALA A 516 -5.60 24.78 17.79
C ALA A 516 -6.02 23.30 17.97
N ILE A 517 -6.30 22.88 19.21
CA ILE A 517 -6.80 21.51 19.50
C ILE A 517 -8.19 21.32 18.89
N SER A 518 -9.09 22.28 19.03
CA SER A 518 -10.43 22.21 18.43
C SER A 518 -10.36 22.06 16.92
N ARG A 519 -9.45 22.79 16.25
CA ARG A 519 -9.23 22.67 14.81
C ARG A 519 -8.71 21.27 14.45
N SER A 520 -7.73 20.75 15.17
CA SER A 520 -7.20 19.40 14.94
C SER A 520 -8.25 18.30 15.10
N ILE A 521 -9.15 18.44 16.10
CA ILE A 521 -10.27 17.50 16.30
C ILE A 521 -11.25 17.58 15.13
N VAL A 522 -11.67 18.76 14.73
CA VAL A 522 -12.62 18.97 13.63
C VAL A 522 -12.03 18.48 12.31
N ASP A 523 -10.76 18.78 12.01
CA ASP A 523 -10.05 18.30 10.82
C ASP A 523 -9.95 16.77 10.80
N ALA A 524 -9.73 16.13 11.95
CA ALA A 524 -9.71 14.67 12.08
C ALA A 524 -11.07 14.02 11.76
N HIS A 525 -12.17 14.75 11.96
CA HIS A 525 -13.54 14.34 11.56
C HIS A 525 -13.87 14.68 10.10
N GLY A 526 -12.91 15.25 9.34
CA GLY A 526 -13.12 15.68 7.95
C GLY A 526 -13.87 16.98 7.80
N GLY A 527 -14.08 17.71 8.92
CA GLY A 527 -14.73 19.02 8.96
C GLY A 527 -13.74 20.18 8.79
N ARG A 528 -14.23 21.40 9.06
CA ARG A 528 -13.44 22.64 9.06
C ARG A 528 -13.89 23.50 10.23
N LEU A 529 -12.95 24.18 10.93
CA LEU A 529 -13.20 25.18 11.96
C LEU A 529 -12.72 26.55 11.49
N TRP A 530 -13.56 27.60 11.62
CA TRP A 530 -13.23 28.98 11.23
C TRP A 530 -13.91 30.01 12.14
N HIS A 531 -13.45 31.24 12.03
CA HIS A 531 -14.01 32.40 12.69
C HIS A 531 -14.71 33.32 11.69
N GLU A 532 -15.87 33.85 12.06
CA GLU A 532 -16.59 34.89 11.33
C GLU A 532 -16.64 36.15 12.21
N ALA A 533 -16.13 37.25 11.69
CA ALA A 533 -16.22 38.54 12.40
C ALA A 533 -17.67 38.98 12.50
N ARG A 534 -18.10 39.42 13.69
CA ARG A 534 -19.43 39.94 13.95
C ARG A 534 -19.32 41.22 14.77
N SER A 535 -20.22 42.14 14.56
CA SER A 535 -20.31 43.39 15.37
C SER A 535 -21.73 43.53 15.94
N PRO A 536 -21.92 43.50 17.27
CA PRO A 536 -20.91 43.17 18.26
C PRO A 536 -20.66 41.66 18.37
N GLY A 537 -19.42 41.28 18.77
CA GLY A 537 -19.06 39.92 19.17
C GLY A 537 -18.26 39.12 18.18
N SER A 538 -18.22 37.81 18.39
CA SER A 538 -17.55 36.83 17.58
C SER A 538 -18.47 35.66 17.22
N ARG A 539 -18.16 34.99 16.13
CA ARG A 539 -18.80 33.73 15.73
C ARG A 539 -17.76 32.70 15.32
N PHE A 540 -17.74 31.57 16.02
CA PHE A 540 -16.92 30.42 15.67
C PHE A 540 -17.80 29.34 15.06
N CYS A 541 -17.44 28.91 13.85
CA CYS A 541 -18.19 27.93 13.10
C CYS A 541 -17.33 26.69 12.86
N PHE A 542 -17.92 25.51 12.96
CA PHE A 542 -17.27 24.27 12.51
C PHE A 542 -18.26 23.34 11.83
N THR A 543 -17.74 22.46 10.97
CA THR A 543 -18.54 21.46 10.27
C THR A 543 -18.22 20.06 10.76
N VAL A 544 -19.25 19.19 10.75
CA VAL A 544 -19.14 17.75 11.05
C VAL A 544 -19.89 16.96 10.00
N PRO A 545 -19.44 15.73 9.68
CA PRO A 545 -20.10 14.89 8.68
C PRO A 545 -21.46 14.40 9.15
N LEU A 546 -22.43 14.33 8.24
CA LEU A 546 -23.70 13.68 8.43
C LEU A 546 -23.51 12.14 8.48
N ALA A 547 -24.42 11.44 9.17
CA ALA A 547 -24.40 9.98 9.31
C ALA A 547 -24.89 9.25 8.06
#